data_ec60a429be4f408936cf2f1795774c9b
#
_entry.id   ec60a429be4f408936cf2f1795774c9b
#
_cell.length_a   1.000
_cell.length_b   1.000
_cell.length_c   1.000
_cell.angle_alpha   90.00
_cell.angle_beta   90.00
_cell.angle_gamma   90.00
#
_symmetry.space_group_name_H-M   'P 1'
#
loop_
_entity.id
_entity.type
_entity.pdbx_description
1 polymer ?
#
loop_
_entity_poly.entity_id
_entity_poly.type
_entity_poly.pdbx_seq_one_letter_code
_entity_poly.pdbx_strand_id
1 'polypeptide(L)'
;MTRKAERGSHNARYGPYEGGDPLAPPIDLREALAAIGDDVLSGSSPRQALREMLRRGNRDMRGLDDLAAEANRRRRELLKRNNLSGTLEEVRELLDHAVLEERKALARALDDDARFAEMRLAELPPSTAQAVQELADYDWRSSEARADYEKIRDLLGREVLDQRFAGMKQALEGATEEDRERIRDMLTDLNDLLDKHARGEDTQEQFDDFMNKHGEYFPENPRNVEELLDSLAQRAAAAQRLRNSLSQEQRDELDALAQQAFGDPSLIGQLDRLDQHLQAARPGEDWQGSQRFRGDQGMGLGEGTGALQDIAELESLAEQLSQQYAGAALDDIDAEALARQLGDEAAADARTLADLEKALRDQGFFDRGADGQWRLSPKAMRQLGQTALRDVAQQLSSRGGQRETRRAGAMGEPTGASREWAFGDTEPWNVTRTITNAVLRAAAEVSDRPRVPVRLSVSDVEVMETEQRSQAAVALL
;
A
#
# COMPACT_ATOMS: atom_id res chain seq x y z
N MET A 1 -6.38 24.59 36.55
CA MET A 1 -6.75 23.38 37.28
C MET A 1 -6.34 22.18 36.44
N THR A 2 -5.16 21.67 36.73
CA THR A 2 -4.49 20.61 36.00
C THR A 2 -4.99 19.24 36.52
N ARG A 3 -5.68 18.48 35.70
CA ARG A 3 -6.04 17.08 36.02
C ARG A 3 -4.79 16.21 35.97
N LYS A 4 -4.39 15.75 37.16
CA LYS A 4 -3.35 14.74 37.38
C LYS A 4 -3.86 13.42 36.82
N ALA A 5 -3.18 12.86 35.82
CA ALA A 5 -3.41 11.49 35.35
C ALA A 5 -2.96 10.54 36.46
N GLU A 6 -3.88 9.73 37.00
CA GLU A 6 -3.56 8.62 37.90
C GLU A 6 -2.90 7.51 37.03
N ARG A 7 -1.59 7.36 37.22
CA ARG A 7 -0.86 6.19 36.76
C ARG A 7 -1.27 4.99 37.62
N GLY A 8 -2.04 4.07 37.04
CA GLY A 8 -2.28 2.78 37.65
C GLY A 8 -0.94 2.06 37.87
N SER A 9 -0.67 1.62 39.08
CA SER A 9 0.50 0.82 39.40
C SER A 9 0.31 -0.59 38.83
N HIS A 10 0.91 -0.88 37.70
CA HIS A 10 0.99 -2.23 37.19
C HIS A 10 2.02 -3.02 38.04
N ASN A 11 1.56 -3.98 38.82
CA ASN A 11 2.42 -4.95 39.47
C ASN A 11 2.95 -5.92 38.40
N ALA A 12 4.10 -5.60 37.82
CA ALA A 12 4.82 -6.50 36.94
C ALA A 12 5.35 -7.67 37.74
N ARG A 13 4.89 -8.89 37.45
CA ARG A 13 5.49 -10.14 37.95
C ARG A 13 6.47 -10.63 36.92
N TYR A 14 7.73 -10.79 37.33
CA TYR A 14 8.74 -11.51 36.54
C TYR A 14 8.35 -12.97 36.42
N GLY A 15 8.09 -13.45 35.20
CA GLY A 15 7.91 -14.84 34.81
C GLY A 15 8.98 -15.26 33.81
N PRO A 16 9.18 -16.58 33.57
CA PRO A 16 10.03 -17.03 32.48
C PRO A 16 9.46 -16.51 31.14
N TYR A 17 10.36 -16.05 30.26
CA TYR A 17 9.98 -15.59 28.93
C TYR A 17 9.48 -16.76 28.07
N GLU A 18 8.22 -16.75 27.69
CA GLU A 18 7.54 -17.81 26.92
C GLU A 18 7.52 -17.52 25.39
N GLY A 19 8.33 -16.58 24.90
CA GLY A 19 8.50 -16.34 23.46
C GLY A 19 7.51 -15.34 22.84
N GLY A 20 6.77 -14.54 23.64
CA GLY A 20 5.89 -13.48 23.15
C GLY A 20 6.64 -12.18 22.83
N ASP A 21 6.02 -11.29 22.06
CA ASP A 21 6.55 -9.95 21.81
C ASP A 21 6.56 -9.14 23.11
N PRO A 22 7.73 -8.67 23.61
CA PRO A 22 7.82 -7.90 24.86
C PRO A 22 7.14 -6.52 24.78
N LEU A 23 6.82 -6.04 23.58
CA LEU A 23 6.11 -4.77 23.33
C LEU A 23 4.60 -4.97 23.22
N ALA A 24 4.13 -6.22 23.07
CA ALA A 24 2.71 -6.49 22.96
C ALA A 24 1.98 -6.16 24.29
N PRO A 25 0.82 -5.49 24.23
CA PRO A 25 0.01 -5.27 25.42
C PRO A 25 -0.42 -6.60 26.03
N PRO A 26 -0.51 -6.71 27.39
CA PRO A 26 -0.90 -7.94 28.02
C PRO A 26 -2.32 -8.35 27.61
N ILE A 27 -2.49 -9.59 27.13
CA ILE A 27 -3.78 -10.11 26.69
C ILE A 27 -4.66 -10.35 27.91
N ASP A 28 -5.72 -9.55 28.09
CA ASP A 28 -6.76 -9.83 29.09
C ASP A 28 -7.93 -10.62 28.48
N LEU A 29 -7.79 -11.96 28.52
CA LEU A 29 -8.81 -12.88 28.04
C LEU A 29 -10.15 -12.73 28.75
N ARG A 30 -10.18 -12.21 29.99
CA ARG A 30 -11.42 -11.99 30.72
C ARG A 30 -12.17 -10.77 30.20
N GLU A 31 -11.44 -9.69 29.93
CA GLU A 31 -12.03 -8.49 29.33
C GLU A 31 -12.56 -8.79 27.92
N ALA A 32 -11.77 -9.48 27.10
CA ALA A 32 -12.19 -9.93 25.78
C ALA A 32 -13.44 -10.82 25.81
N LEU A 33 -13.46 -11.80 26.72
CA LEU A 33 -14.60 -12.69 26.88
C LEU A 33 -15.84 -11.92 27.39
N ALA A 34 -15.66 -10.94 28.28
CA ALA A 34 -16.76 -10.10 28.75
C ALA A 34 -17.37 -9.27 27.61
N ALA A 35 -16.53 -8.64 26.77
CA ALA A 35 -17.00 -7.90 25.60
C ALA A 35 -17.77 -8.80 24.61
N ILE A 36 -17.22 -9.98 24.29
CA ILE A 36 -17.92 -10.98 23.45
C ILE A 36 -19.24 -11.41 24.11
N GLY A 37 -19.23 -11.58 25.42
CA GLY A 37 -20.43 -11.97 26.17
C GLY A 37 -21.54 -10.95 26.11
N ASP A 38 -21.23 -9.68 26.23
CA ASP A 38 -22.20 -8.58 26.14
C ASP A 38 -22.86 -8.54 24.76
N ASP A 39 -22.06 -8.72 23.69
CA ASP A 39 -22.56 -8.76 22.32
C ASP A 39 -23.43 -10.02 22.07
N VAL A 40 -23.06 -11.19 22.61
CA VAL A 40 -23.86 -12.42 22.52
C VAL A 40 -25.17 -12.29 23.32
N LEU A 41 -25.13 -11.70 24.52
CA LEU A 41 -26.34 -11.46 25.33
C LEU A 41 -27.25 -10.43 24.66
N SER A 42 -26.73 -9.52 23.83
CA SER A 42 -27.53 -8.59 23.03
C SER A 42 -28.13 -9.22 21.76
N GLY A 43 -27.84 -10.51 21.47
CA GLY A 43 -28.41 -11.28 20.38
C GLY A 43 -27.47 -11.57 19.20
N SER A 44 -26.19 -11.18 19.29
CA SER A 44 -25.21 -11.52 18.27
C SER A 44 -24.80 -12.98 18.33
N SER A 45 -24.43 -13.56 17.18
CA SER A 45 -23.80 -14.89 17.19
C SER A 45 -22.40 -14.83 17.82
N PRO A 46 -21.94 -15.89 18.51
CA PRO A 46 -20.60 -15.89 19.11
C PRO A 46 -19.46 -15.59 18.13
N ARG A 47 -19.59 -16.05 16.89
CA ARG A 47 -18.60 -15.77 15.82
C ARG A 47 -18.59 -14.29 15.43
N GLN A 48 -19.77 -13.69 15.38
CA GLN A 48 -19.91 -12.28 15.05
C GLN A 48 -19.42 -11.38 16.18
N ALA A 49 -19.76 -11.74 17.44
CA ALA A 49 -19.28 -11.03 18.62
C ALA A 49 -17.74 -11.05 18.73
N LEU A 50 -17.11 -12.20 18.45
CA LEU A 50 -15.64 -12.30 18.38
C LEU A 50 -15.08 -11.40 17.26
N ARG A 51 -15.65 -11.46 16.05
CA ARG A 51 -15.21 -10.64 14.93
C ARG A 51 -15.37 -9.15 15.22
N GLU A 52 -16.48 -8.75 15.80
CA GLU A 52 -16.74 -7.37 16.16
C GLU A 52 -15.76 -6.86 17.24
N MET A 53 -15.42 -7.70 18.21
CA MET A 53 -14.43 -7.39 19.23
C MET A 53 -13.04 -7.22 18.61
N LEU A 54 -12.61 -8.10 17.70
CA LEU A 54 -11.33 -7.99 17.00
C LEU A 54 -11.28 -6.74 16.10
N ARG A 55 -12.39 -6.38 15.47
CA ARG A 55 -12.49 -5.17 14.64
C ARG A 55 -12.41 -3.89 15.45
N ARG A 56 -13.08 -3.84 16.60
CA ARG A 56 -13.09 -2.68 17.51
C ARG A 56 -11.81 -2.55 18.32
N GLY A 57 -11.14 -3.67 18.65
CA GLY A 57 -10.08 -3.69 19.64
C GLY A 57 -10.60 -3.47 21.07
N ASN A 58 -9.70 -3.06 21.96
CA ASN A 58 -10.03 -2.68 23.34
C ASN A 58 -9.32 -1.35 23.72
N ARG A 59 -9.32 -1.02 25.03
CA ARG A 59 -8.75 0.26 25.52
C ARG A 59 -7.24 0.37 25.33
N ASP A 60 -6.53 -0.74 25.34
CA ASP A 60 -5.07 -0.82 25.31
C ASP A 60 -4.51 -1.32 23.95
N MET A 61 -5.40 -1.68 23.00
CA MET A 61 -5.06 -2.30 21.73
C MET A 61 -6.00 -1.82 20.63
N ARG A 62 -5.43 -1.32 19.53
CA ARG A 62 -6.21 -0.91 18.34
C ARG A 62 -6.85 -2.12 17.67
N GLY A 63 -8.08 -1.95 17.20
CA GLY A 63 -8.76 -2.96 16.43
C GLY A 63 -8.36 -2.96 14.95
N LEU A 64 -8.79 -4.00 14.23
CA LEU A 64 -8.52 -4.11 12.79
C LEU A 64 -9.07 -2.93 11.99
N ASP A 65 -10.24 -2.39 12.39
CA ASP A 65 -10.84 -1.24 11.71
C ASP A 65 -10.01 0.03 11.88
N ASP A 66 -9.41 0.25 13.05
CA ASP A 66 -8.53 1.39 13.31
C ASP A 66 -7.24 1.29 12.49
N LEU A 67 -6.64 0.10 12.45
CA LEU A 67 -5.43 -0.16 11.65
C LEU A 67 -5.72 0.01 10.15
N ALA A 68 -6.84 -0.51 9.66
CA ALA A 68 -7.26 -0.34 8.26
C ALA A 68 -7.54 1.14 7.92
N ALA A 69 -8.16 1.89 8.85
CA ALA A 69 -8.40 3.31 8.68
C ALA A 69 -7.10 4.11 8.63
N GLU A 70 -6.09 3.71 9.41
CA GLU A 70 -4.76 4.33 9.42
C GLU A 70 -4.01 4.05 8.12
N ALA A 71 -3.99 2.80 7.63
CA ALA A 71 -3.42 2.45 6.33
C ALA A 71 -4.04 3.28 5.20
N ASN A 72 -5.37 3.36 5.17
CA ASN A 72 -6.10 4.18 4.20
C ASN A 72 -5.83 5.69 4.34
N ARG A 73 -5.58 6.18 5.55
CA ARG A 73 -5.21 7.59 5.79
C ARG A 73 -3.84 7.87 5.22
N ARG A 74 -2.83 7.04 5.55
CA ARG A 74 -1.47 7.20 5.05
C ARG A 74 -1.41 7.14 3.53
N ARG A 75 -2.14 6.20 2.91
CA ARG A 75 -2.28 6.13 1.45
C ARG A 75 -2.81 7.44 0.86
N ARG A 76 -3.87 8.01 1.45
CA ARG A 76 -4.44 9.29 0.99
C ARG A 76 -3.49 10.47 1.19
N GLU A 77 -2.67 10.43 2.22
CA GLU A 77 -1.65 11.46 2.47
C GLU A 77 -0.57 11.43 1.39
N LEU A 78 -0.06 10.24 1.02
CA LEU A 78 0.90 10.09 -0.08
C LEU A 78 0.35 10.67 -1.39
N LEU A 79 -0.90 10.34 -1.75
CA LEU A 79 -1.53 10.84 -2.98
C LEU A 79 -1.83 12.34 -2.97
N LYS A 80 -2.04 12.94 -1.78
CA LYS A 80 -2.36 14.37 -1.64
C LYS A 80 -1.14 15.26 -1.52
N ARG A 81 -0.02 14.72 -1.02
CA ARG A 81 1.19 15.50 -0.77
C ARG A 81 2.04 15.63 -2.02
N ASN A 82 2.09 14.60 -2.84
CA ASN A 82 3.06 14.42 -3.89
C ASN A 82 2.47 14.61 -5.29
N ASN A 83 3.34 14.95 -6.25
CA ASN A 83 3.08 14.91 -7.69
C ASN A 83 4.24 14.19 -8.41
N LEU A 84 4.07 13.88 -9.69
CA LEU A 84 5.02 13.10 -10.48
C LEU A 84 5.86 13.97 -11.45
N SER A 85 5.98 15.26 -11.21
CA SER A 85 6.71 16.19 -12.11
C SER A 85 8.16 16.45 -11.68
N GLY A 86 8.60 15.89 -10.53
CA GLY A 86 9.89 16.27 -9.93
C GLY A 86 11.08 16.10 -10.85
N THR A 87 11.23 14.96 -11.53
CA THR A 87 12.34 14.76 -12.48
C THR A 87 12.30 15.77 -13.64
N LEU A 88 11.13 16.04 -14.22
CA LEU A 88 10.98 17.00 -15.32
C LEU A 88 11.27 18.43 -14.87
N GLU A 89 10.86 18.80 -13.66
CA GLU A 89 11.14 20.11 -13.07
C GLU A 89 12.64 20.28 -12.82
N GLU A 90 13.31 19.27 -12.23
CA GLU A 90 14.74 19.29 -11.95
C GLU A 90 15.56 19.39 -13.25
N VAL A 91 15.20 18.63 -14.29
CA VAL A 91 15.84 18.72 -15.61
C VAL A 91 15.65 20.11 -16.22
N ARG A 92 14.44 20.68 -16.10
CA ARG A 92 14.16 22.03 -16.61
C ARG A 92 14.99 23.08 -15.89
N GLU A 93 15.08 23.02 -14.57
CA GLU A 93 15.89 23.96 -13.78
C GLU A 93 17.37 23.89 -14.16
N LEU A 94 17.91 22.68 -14.32
CA LEU A 94 19.31 22.50 -14.77
C LEU A 94 19.52 23.03 -16.19
N LEU A 95 18.57 22.79 -17.10
CA LEU A 95 18.63 23.28 -18.47
C LEU A 95 18.58 24.81 -18.54
N ASP A 96 17.63 25.41 -17.82
CA ASP A 96 17.48 26.87 -17.75
C ASP A 96 18.75 27.52 -17.16
N HIS A 97 19.36 26.89 -16.15
CA HIS A 97 20.62 27.37 -15.58
C HIS A 97 21.79 27.25 -16.58
N ALA A 98 21.92 26.11 -17.26
CA ALA A 98 22.92 25.88 -18.27
C ALA A 98 22.81 26.92 -19.41
N VAL A 99 21.59 27.15 -19.94
CA VAL A 99 21.36 28.15 -20.98
C VAL A 99 21.66 29.56 -20.49
N LEU A 100 21.34 29.88 -19.23
CA LEU A 100 21.64 31.18 -18.64
C LEU A 100 23.16 31.42 -18.53
N GLU A 101 23.93 30.43 -18.01
CA GLU A 101 25.37 30.55 -17.87
C GLU A 101 26.07 30.62 -19.24
N GLU A 102 25.59 29.88 -20.23
CA GLU A 102 26.11 29.97 -21.59
C GLU A 102 25.83 31.35 -22.19
N ARG A 103 24.62 31.89 -22.07
CA ARG A 103 24.31 33.25 -22.53
C ARG A 103 25.21 34.32 -21.86
N LYS A 104 25.52 34.17 -20.57
CA LYS A 104 26.48 35.06 -19.89
C LYS A 104 27.87 34.97 -20.48
N ALA A 105 28.34 33.77 -20.86
CA ALA A 105 29.62 33.58 -21.52
C ALA A 105 29.64 34.18 -22.93
N LEU A 106 28.59 33.94 -23.73
CA LEU A 106 28.43 34.49 -25.09
C LEU A 106 28.33 36.00 -25.09
N ALA A 107 27.63 36.62 -24.13
CA ALA A 107 27.53 38.07 -24.00
C ALA A 107 28.92 38.77 -23.74
N ARG A 108 29.90 38.03 -23.24
CA ARG A 108 31.27 38.54 -23.05
C ARG A 108 32.14 38.33 -24.29
N ALA A 109 31.73 37.48 -25.22
CA ALA A 109 32.43 37.21 -26.45
C ALA A 109 31.94 38.17 -27.55
N LEU A 110 32.85 38.68 -28.35
CA LEU A 110 32.53 39.67 -29.41
C LEU A 110 32.70 39.10 -30.83
N ASP A 111 32.78 37.78 -30.93
CA ASP A 111 32.95 37.07 -32.19
C ASP A 111 31.59 36.68 -32.83
N ASP A 112 31.62 36.41 -34.13
CA ASP A 112 30.40 36.03 -34.88
C ASP A 112 29.88 34.63 -34.51
N ASP A 113 30.77 33.74 -34.05
CA ASP A 113 30.40 32.41 -33.57
C ASP A 113 29.55 32.50 -32.30
N ALA A 114 29.86 33.46 -31.39
CA ALA A 114 29.05 33.72 -30.22
C ALA A 114 27.63 34.20 -30.57
N ARG A 115 27.47 35.05 -31.58
CA ARG A 115 26.17 35.51 -32.04
C ARG A 115 25.34 34.38 -32.67
N PHE A 116 26.00 33.52 -33.43
CA PHE A 116 25.35 32.36 -34.00
C PHE A 116 24.88 31.36 -32.89
N ALA A 117 25.74 31.14 -31.91
CA ALA A 117 25.40 30.32 -30.73
C ALA A 117 24.22 30.92 -29.93
N GLU A 118 24.21 32.25 -29.72
CA GLU A 118 23.07 32.93 -29.04
C GLU A 118 21.77 32.79 -29.82
N MET A 119 21.80 32.86 -31.16
CA MET A 119 20.63 32.61 -31.99
C MET A 119 20.12 31.19 -31.85
N ARG A 120 21.00 30.17 -31.83
CA ARG A 120 20.62 28.79 -31.58
C ARG A 120 19.92 28.62 -30.21
N LEU A 121 20.46 29.26 -29.18
CA LEU A 121 19.85 29.22 -27.84
C LEU A 121 18.51 29.98 -27.74
N ALA A 122 18.30 30.96 -28.64
CA ALA A 122 17.01 31.68 -28.71
C ALA A 122 15.89 30.91 -29.45
N GLU A 123 16.29 29.98 -30.33
CA GLU A 123 15.38 29.14 -31.14
C GLU A 123 15.07 27.79 -30.49
N LEU A 124 15.56 27.55 -29.26
CA LEU A 124 15.26 26.28 -28.55
C LEU A 124 13.77 26.02 -28.43
N PRO A 125 13.34 24.78 -28.67
CA PRO A 125 11.93 24.40 -28.54
C PRO A 125 11.44 24.49 -27.08
N PRO A 126 10.13 24.71 -26.87
CA PRO A 126 9.56 24.81 -25.53
C PRO A 126 9.55 23.47 -24.77
N SER A 127 9.68 22.34 -25.47
CA SER A 127 9.81 21.02 -24.83
C SER A 127 11.22 20.83 -24.29
N THR A 128 11.32 20.50 -23.00
CA THR A 128 12.60 20.25 -22.33
C THR A 128 13.39 19.13 -23.00
N ALA A 129 12.71 18.04 -23.40
CA ALA A 129 13.35 16.91 -24.08
C ALA A 129 13.94 17.29 -25.43
N GLN A 130 13.19 18.06 -26.25
CA GLN A 130 13.68 18.52 -27.53
C GLN A 130 14.83 19.51 -27.38
N ALA A 131 14.75 20.41 -26.39
CA ALA A 131 15.85 21.35 -26.11
C ALA A 131 17.11 20.62 -25.66
N VAL A 132 17.02 19.62 -24.78
CA VAL A 132 18.14 18.76 -24.39
C VAL A 132 18.72 18.04 -25.62
N GLN A 133 17.87 17.56 -26.51
CA GLN A 133 18.30 16.89 -27.74
C GLN A 133 19.06 17.83 -28.69
N GLU A 134 18.57 19.03 -28.92
CA GLU A 134 19.23 20.00 -29.79
C GLU A 134 20.59 20.49 -29.25
N LEU A 135 20.73 20.41 -27.91
CA LEU A 135 21.97 20.77 -27.23
C LEU A 135 22.97 19.60 -27.09
N ALA A 136 22.62 18.40 -27.55
CA ALA A 136 23.49 17.23 -27.44
C ALA A 136 24.87 17.42 -28.13
N ASP A 137 24.85 18.09 -29.29
CA ASP A 137 26.04 18.39 -30.08
C ASP A 137 26.41 19.89 -30.00
N TYR A 138 25.97 20.59 -28.94
CA TYR A 138 26.27 21.99 -28.75
C TYR A 138 27.69 22.16 -28.14
N ASP A 139 28.48 23.05 -28.72
CA ASP A 139 29.83 23.36 -28.21
C ASP A 139 29.75 24.45 -27.13
N TRP A 140 29.68 24.01 -25.88
CA TRP A 140 29.56 24.88 -24.71
C TRP A 140 30.82 25.71 -24.48
N ARG A 141 30.69 27.03 -24.44
CA ARG A 141 31.75 27.94 -24.06
C ARG A 141 31.92 28.11 -22.57
N SER A 142 30.82 28.03 -21.83
CA SER A 142 30.82 28.04 -20.38
C SER A 142 31.08 26.63 -19.85
N SER A 143 32.13 26.49 -19.05
CA SER A 143 32.39 25.21 -18.34
C SER A 143 31.32 24.87 -17.33
N GLU A 144 30.65 25.87 -16.75
CA GLU A 144 29.55 25.72 -15.82
C GLU A 144 28.29 25.23 -16.53
N ALA A 145 27.96 25.85 -17.66
CA ALA A 145 26.83 25.42 -18.50
C ALA A 145 27.00 23.97 -18.99
N ARG A 146 28.20 23.63 -19.42
CA ARG A 146 28.55 22.27 -19.83
C ARG A 146 28.39 21.28 -18.68
N ALA A 147 28.87 21.62 -17.49
CA ALA A 147 28.76 20.78 -16.31
C ALA A 147 27.27 20.55 -15.91
N ASP A 148 26.42 21.57 -16.02
CA ASP A 148 25.00 21.43 -15.74
C ASP A 148 24.27 20.56 -16.78
N TYR A 149 24.65 20.70 -18.06
CA TYR A 149 24.14 19.83 -19.10
C TYR A 149 24.57 18.36 -18.91
N GLU A 150 25.82 18.13 -18.51
CA GLU A 150 26.31 16.79 -18.16
C GLU A 150 25.54 16.20 -16.95
N LYS A 151 25.22 17.05 -15.93
CA LYS A 151 24.38 16.64 -14.79
C LYS A 151 22.98 16.20 -15.21
N ILE A 152 22.36 16.81 -16.22
CA ILE A 152 21.04 16.38 -16.74
C ILE A 152 21.12 14.92 -17.21
N ARG A 153 22.14 14.58 -17.98
CA ARG A 153 22.31 13.21 -18.50
C ARG A 153 22.54 12.21 -17.37
N ASP A 154 23.36 12.57 -16.40
CA ASP A 154 23.63 11.73 -15.24
C ASP A 154 22.39 11.58 -14.35
N LEU A 155 21.63 12.64 -14.13
CA LEU A 155 20.37 12.60 -13.37
C LEU A 155 19.37 11.64 -14.01
N LEU A 156 19.13 11.79 -15.31
CA LEU A 156 18.17 10.93 -16.02
C LEU A 156 18.59 9.46 -15.99
N GLY A 157 19.86 9.17 -16.20
CA GLY A 157 20.38 7.80 -16.11
C GLY A 157 20.17 7.19 -14.71
N ARG A 158 20.48 7.97 -13.68
CA ARG A 158 20.27 7.54 -12.28
C ARG A 158 18.80 7.35 -11.93
N GLU A 159 17.91 8.24 -12.37
CA GLU A 159 16.47 8.15 -12.12
C GLU A 159 15.84 6.92 -12.78
N VAL A 160 16.21 6.60 -14.02
CA VAL A 160 15.71 5.41 -14.72
C VAL A 160 16.22 4.13 -14.07
N LEU A 161 17.47 4.09 -13.59
CA LEU A 161 17.99 2.94 -12.88
C LEU A 161 17.40 2.83 -11.48
N ASP A 162 17.22 3.93 -10.76
CA ASP A 162 16.57 3.93 -9.45
C ASP A 162 15.11 3.51 -9.52
N GLN A 163 14.44 3.76 -10.63
CA GLN A 163 13.11 3.24 -10.89
C GLN A 163 13.05 1.71 -10.90
N ARG A 164 14.11 1.03 -11.36
CA ARG A 164 14.21 -0.44 -11.43
C ARG A 164 14.84 -1.06 -10.20
N PHE A 165 15.85 -0.39 -9.62
CA PHE A 165 16.64 -0.88 -8.50
C PHE A 165 16.68 0.18 -7.40
N ALA A 166 16.14 -0.14 -6.23
CA ALA A 166 16.00 0.80 -5.12
C ALA A 166 17.38 1.31 -4.64
N GLY A 167 17.49 2.64 -4.44
CA GLY A 167 18.71 3.26 -3.93
C GLY A 167 19.81 3.48 -4.98
N MET A 168 19.56 3.13 -6.25
CA MET A 168 20.52 3.28 -7.32
C MET A 168 20.89 4.75 -7.58
N LYS A 169 19.97 5.68 -7.40
CA LYS A 169 20.22 7.12 -7.52
C LYS A 169 21.36 7.58 -6.60
N GLN A 170 21.35 7.11 -5.35
CA GLN A 170 22.38 7.45 -4.36
C GLN A 170 23.70 6.69 -4.62
N ALA A 171 23.59 5.40 -4.96
CA ALA A 171 24.77 4.59 -5.27
C ALA A 171 25.56 5.11 -6.48
N LEU A 172 24.89 5.75 -7.43
CA LEU A 172 25.49 6.31 -8.65
C LEU A 172 25.82 7.80 -8.56
N GLU A 173 25.66 8.42 -7.40
CA GLU A 173 26.07 9.80 -7.22
C GLU A 173 27.60 9.93 -7.35
N GLY A 174 28.06 10.57 -8.45
CA GLY A 174 29.47 10.65 -8.80
C GLY A 174 30.04 9.39 -9.46
N ALA A 175 29.20 8.51 -10.01
CA ALA A 175 29.59 7.27 -10.68
C ALA A 175 30.56 7.50 -11.83
N THR A 176 31.60 6.64 -11.90
CA THR A 176 32.59 6.59 -12.97
C THR A 176 32.10 5.74 -14.15
N GLU A 177 32.86 5.73 -15.26
CA GLU A 177 32.55 4.83 -16.38
C GLU A 177 32.65 3.35 -15.97
N GLU A 178 33.58 3.03 -15.04
CA GLU A 178 33.72 1.67 -14.48
C GLU A 178 32.46 1.24 -13.70
N ASP A 179 31.79 2.17 -13.01
CA ASP A 179 30.54 1.91 -12.31
C ASP A 179 29.41 1.59 -13.30
N ARG A 180 29.36 2.29 -14.42
CA ARG A 180 28.39 2.03 -15.50
C ARG A 180 28.62 0.68 -16.16
N GLU A 181 29.89 0.27 -16.37
CA GLU A 181 30.20 -1.06 -16.86
C GLU A 181 29.75 -2.15 -15.89
N ARG A 182 29.96 -1.96 -14.58
CA ARG A 182 29.49 -2.91 -13.55
C ARG A 182 27.97 -3.10 -13.57
N ILE A 183 27.23 -2.03 -13.82
CA ILE A 183 25.76 -2.12 -13.95
C ILE A 183 25.35 -2.89 -15.22
N ARG A 184 26.04 -2.68 -16.34
CA ARG A 184 25.79 -3.48 -17.56
C ARG A 184 26.04 -4.96 -17.33
N ASP A 185 27.14 -5.27 -16.65
CA ASP A 185 27.49 -6.65 -16.28
C ASP A 185 26.41 -7.24 -15.35
N MET A 186 25.95 -6.49 -14.33
CA MET A 186 24.90 -6.90 -13.43
C MET A 186 23.60 -7.20 -14.19
N LEU A 187 23.17 -6.29 -15.09
CA LEU A 187 21.95 -6.50 -15.89
C LEU A 187 22.07 -7.70 -16.84
N THR A 188 23.27 -7.93 -17.40
CA THR A 188 23.51 -9.08 -18.26
C THR A 188 23.42 -10.38 -17.46
N ASP A 189 24.13 -10.46 -16.35
CA ASP A 189 24.12 -11.62 -15.46
C ASP A 189 22.73 -11.89 -14.88
N LEU A 190 21.97 -10.83 -14.53
CA LEU A 190 20.59 -10.94 -14.07
C LEU A 190 19.68 -11.52 -15.15
N ASN A 191 19.70 -10.97 -16.37
CA ASN A 191 18.89 -11.49 -17.46
C ASN A 191 19.23 -12.94 -17.80
N ASP A 192 20.51 -13.33 -17.73
CA ASP A 192 20.93 -14.71 -17.96
C ASP A 192 20.47 -15.66 -16.84
N LEU A 193 20.46 -15.19 -15.58
CA LEU A 193 19.91 -15.94 -14.46
C LEU A 193 18.41 -16.16 -14.61
N LEU A 194 17.67 -15.11 -14.99
CA LEU A 194 16.21 -15.18 -15.21
C LEU A 194 15.84 -16.04 -16.41
N ASP A 195 16.64 -16.02 -17.48
CA ASP A 195 16.47 -16.93 -18.62
C ASP A 195 16.64 -18.40 -18.23
N LYS A 196 17.61 -18.73 -17.38
CA LYS A 196 17.82 -20.08 -16.86
C LYS A 196 16.66 -20.48 -15.95
N HIS A 197 16.23 -19.57 -15.07
CA HIS A 197 15.08 -19.80 -14.20
C HIS A 197 13.80 -20.10 -15.01
N ALA A 198 13.51 -19.32 -16.04
CA ALA A 198 12.36 -19.54 -16.93
C ALA A 198 12.38 -20.90 -17.62
N ARG A 199 13.57 -21.51 -17.81
CA ARG A 199 13.76 -22.86 -18.37
C ARG A 199 13.83 -23.96 -17.31
N GLY A 200 13.83 -23.60 -16.01
CA GLY A 200 14.03 -24.54 -14.90
C GLY A 200 15.45 -25.10 -14.83
N GLU A 201 16.42 -24.35 -15.32
CA GLU A 201 17.86 -24.73 -15.37
C GLU A 201 18.69 -24.02 -14.31
N ASP A 202 18.08 -23.14 -13.50
CA ASP A 202 18.72 -22.39 -12.43
C ASP A 202 19.03 -23.28 -11.22
N THR A 203 20.09 -22.93 -10.51
CA THR A 203 20.48 -23.57 -9.25
C THR A 203 20.71 -22.52 -8.17
N GLN A 204 20.56 -22.91 -6.89
CA GLN A 204 20.85 -22.02 -5.78
C GLN A 204 22.33 -21.54 -5.82
N GLU A 205 23.25 -22.35 -6.27
CA GLU A 205 24.67 -21.98 -6.41
C GLU A 205 24.85 -20.83 -7.41
N GLN A 206 24.14 -20.86 -8.55
CA GLN A 206 24.18 -19.76 -9.55
C GLN A 206 23.58 -18.45 -8.98
N PHE A 207 22.54 -18.57 -8.19
CA PHE A 207 21.95 -17.41 -7.48
C PHE A 207 22.93 -16.86 -6.44
N ASP A 208 23.55 -17.72 -5.65
CA ASP A 208 24.52 -17.32 -4.63
C ASP A 208 25.76 -16.64 -5.28
N ASP A 209 26.23 -17.15 -6.41
CA ASP A 209 27.29 -16.53 -7.20
C ASP A 209 26.90 -15.14 -7.73
N PHE A 210 25.66 -15.01 -8.24
CA PHE A 210 25.12 -13.73 -8.67
C PHE A 210 25.06 -12.73 -7.49
N MET A 211 24.52 -13.14 -6.36
CA MET A 211 24.42 -12.28 -5.17
C MET A 211 25.80 -11.93 -4.57
N ASN A 212 26.77 -12.85 -4.61
CA ASN A 212 28.13 -12.55 -4.20
C ASN A 212 28.81 -11.47 -5.08
N LYS A 213 28.47 -11.44 -6.38
CA LYS A 213 29.04 -10.49 -7.33
C LYS A 213 28.30 -9.14 -7.34
N HIS A 214 26.97 -9.16 -7.20
CA HIS A 214 26.09 -8.01 -7.45
C HIS A 214 25.16 -7.66 -6.28
N GLY A 215 25.29 -8.31 -5.13
CA GLY A 215 24.37 -8.16 -3.98
C GLY A 215 24.29 -6.73 -3.45
N GLU A 216 25.31 -5.88 -3.70
CA GLU A 216 25.29 -4.47 -3.31
C GLU A 216 24.13 -3.67 -3.96
N TYR A 217 23.62 -4.12 -5.13
CA TYR A 217 22.49 -3.51 -5.83
C TYR A 217 21.11 -4.00 -5.36
N PHE A 218 21.08 -4.96 -4.43
CA PHE A 218 19.85 -5.59 -3.92
C PHE A 218 19.77 -5.48 -2.39
N PRO A 219 19.40 -4.32 -1.85
CA PRO A 219 19.39 -4.07 -0.40
C PRO A 219 18.40 -4.96 0.37
N GLU A 220 17.37 -5.51 -0.31
CA GLU A 220 16.41 -6.43 0.27
C GLU A 220 17.02 -7.79 0.62
N ASN A 221 18.24 -8.11 0.13
CA ASN A 221 18.95 -9.37 0.37
C ASN A 221 18.08 -10.61 0.14
N PRO A 222 17.54 -10.83 -1.07
CA PRO A 222 16.73 -12.01 -1.39
C PRO A 222 17.54 -13.30 -1.15
N ARG A 223 16.89 -14.36 -0.72
CA ARG A 223 17.51 -15.65 -0.38
C ARG A 223 17.54 -16.64 -1.52
N ASN A 224 16.75 -16.39 -2.55
CA ASN A 224 16.61 -17.24 -3.73
C ASN A 224 16.09 -16.42 -4.92
N VAL A 225 16.06 -17.04 -6.10
CA VAL A 225 15.60 -16.39 -7.35
C VAL A 225 14.13 -15.98 -7.27
N GLU A 226 13.28 -16.74 -6.57
CA GLU A 226 11.85 -16.42 -6.42
C GLU A 226 11.63 -15.13 -5.61
N GLU A 227 12.32 -14.97 -4.47
CA GLU A 227 12.27 -13.75 -3.68
C GLU A 227 12.82 -12.54 -4.47
N LEU A 228 13.88 -12.74 -5.26
CA LEU A 228 14.42 -11.71 -6.15
C LEU A 228 13.40 -11.32 -7.21
N LEU A 229 12.75 -12.28 -7.85
CA LEU A 229 11.70 -12.05 -8.84
C LEU A 229 10.50 -11.31 -8.24
N ASP A 230 10.06 -11.69 -7.05
CA ASP A 230 8.96 -11.03 -6.35
C ASP A 230 9.27 -9.54 -6.10
N SER A 231 10.45 -9.26 -5.54
CA SER A 231 10.90 -7.89 -5.26
C SER A 231 11.00 -7.05 -6.54
N LEU A 232 11.69 -7.56 -7.56
CA LEU A 232 11.86 -6.86 -8.84
C LEU A 232 10.54 -6.68 -9.60
N ALA A 233 9.66 -7.68 -9.60
CA ALA A 233 8.37 -7.59 -10.28
C ALA A 233 7.43 -6.58 -9.61
N GLN A 234 7.37 -6.56 -8.29
CA GLN A 234 6.60 -5.54 -7.55
C GLN A 234 7.08 -4.13 -7.88
N ARG A 235 8.41 -3.93 -7.94
CA ARG A 235 8.99 -2.64 -8.27
C ARG A 235 8.75 -2.26 -9.73
N ALA A 236 8.92 -3.20 -10.67
CA ALA A 236 8.64 -2.98 -12.09
C ALA A 236 7.14 -2.69 -12.35
N ALA A 237 6.23 -3.39 -11.66
CA ALA A 237 4.80 -3.11 -11.72
C ALA A 237 4.48 -1.71 -11.16
N ALA A 238 5.12 -1.30 -10.06
CA ALA A 238 4.99 0.06 -9.53
C ALA A 238 5.52 1.11 -10.51
N ALA A 239 6.66 0.85 -11.16
CA ALA A 239 7.20 1.70 -12.21
C ALA A 239 6.25 1.83 -13.41
N GLN A 240 5.63 0.72 -13.82
CA GLN A 240 4.62 0.74 -14.89
C GLN A 240 3.36 1.52 -14.47
N ARG A 241 2.90 1.37 -13.23
CA ARG A 241 1.79 2.17 -12.67
C ARG A 241 2.13 3.65 -12.59
N LEU A 242 3.38 4.01 -12.25
CA LEU A 242 3.86 5.39 -12.31
C LEU A 242 3.71 5.93 -13.74
N ARG A 243 4.22 5.21 -14.72
CA ARG A 243 4.10 5.57 -16.14
C ARG A 243 2.64 5.74 -16.58
N ASN A 244 1.75 4.82 -16.15
CA ASN A 244 0.32 4.90 -16.42
C ASN A 244 -0.36 6.10 -15.72
N SER A 245 0.23 6.60 -14.64
CA SER A 245 -0.27 7.73 -13.85
C SER A 245 0.12 9.10 -14.42
N LEU A 246 1.13 9.15 -15.30
CA LEU A 246 1.57 10.35 -16.00
C LEU A 246 0.62 10.73 -17.14
N SER A 247 0.58 12.01 -17.48
CA SER A 247 -0.08 12.47 -18.72
C SER A 247 0.67 11.97 -19.96
N GLN A 248 -0.01 11.98 -21.12
CA GLN A 248 0.65 11.58 -22.38
C GLN A 248 1.89 12.45 -22.66
N GLU A 249 1.77 13.77 -22.47
CA GLU A 249 2.86 14.71 -22.68
C GLU A 249 4.07 14.41 -21.78
N GLN A 250 3.82 14.16 -20.49
CA GLN A 250 4.89 13.81 -19.55
C GLN A 250 5.57 12.49 -19.91
N ARG A 251 4.81 11.48 -20.36
CA ARG A 251 5.38 10.20 -20.81
C ARG A 251 6.27 10.39 -22.03
N ASP A 252 5.78 11.08 -23.04
CA ASP A 252 6.53 11.32 -24.28
C ASP A 252 7.81 12.11 -23.99
N GLU A 253 7.75 13.08 -23.10
CA GLU A 253 8.89 13.88 -22.68
C GLU A 253 9.94 13.05 -21.89
N LEU A 254 9.50 12.24 -20.92
CA LEU A 254 10.39 11.35 -20.17
C LEU A 254 11.02 10.27 -21.05
N ASP A 255 10.26 9.70 -22.01
CA ASP A 255 10.78 8.69 -22.92
C ASP A 255 11.87 9.28 -23.85
N ALA A 256 11.65 10.49 -24.35
CA ALA A 256 12.63 11.17 -25.16
C ALA A 256 13.89 11.52 -24.37
N LEU A 257 13.74 11.96 -23.12
CA LEU A 257 14.86 12.24 -22.22
C LEU A 257 15.62 10.96 -21.84
N ALA A 258 14.93 9.87 -21.52
CA ALA A 258 15.55 8.59 -21.18
C ALA A 258 16.39 8.01 -22.32
N GLN A 259 15.92 8.13 -23.56
CA GLN A 259 16.68 7.72 -24.74
C GLN A 259 18.01 8.47 -24.89
N GLN A 260 18.04 9.75 -24.49
CA GLN A 260 19.26 10.56 -24.55
C GLN A 260 20.23 10.30 -23.40
N ALA A 261 19.70 9.95 -22.22
CA ALA A 261 20.49 9.75 -21.01
C ALA A 261 21.49 8.60 -21.16
N PHE A 262 21.03 7.49 -21.72
CA PHE A 262 21.87 6.29 -21.80
C PHE A 262 22.90 6.31 -22.93
N GLY A 263 22.61 6.98 -24.04
CA GLY A 263 23.52 7.03 -25.21
C GLY A 263 23.89 5.63 -25.78
N ASP A 264 23.50 4.58 -25.09
CA ASP A 264 23.81 3.17 -25.42
C ASP A 264 22.49 2.37 -25.55
N PRO A 265 22.09 2.02 -26.77
CA PRO A 265 20.89 1.24 -27.03
C PRO A 265 20.90 -0.14 -26.36
N SER A 266 22.08 -0.66 -26.01
CA SER A 266 22.20 -2.01 -25.42
C SER A 266 21.64 -2.06 -24.00
N LEU A 267 21.82 -1.01 -23.20
CA LEU A 267 21.33 -0.91 -21.83
C LEU A 267 19.77 -0.85 -21.81
N ILE A 268 19.20 -0.06 -22.72
CA ILE A 268 17.74 0.02 -22.88
C ILE A 268 17.18 -1.36 -23.22
N GLY A 269 17.82 -2.06 -24.19
CA GLY A 269 17.40 -3.40 -24.57
C GLY A 269 17.49 -4.43 -23.44
N GLN A 270 18.46 -4.31 -22.53
CA GLN A 270 18.57 -5.19 -21.36
C GLN A 270 17.48 -4.88 -20.32
N LEU A 271 17.12 -3.61 -20.10
CA LEU A 271 16.03 -3.22 -19.23
C LEU A 271 14.66 -3.69 -19.77
N ASP A 272 14.43 -3.57 -21.08
CA ASP A 272 13.23 -4.06 -21.73
C ASP A 272 13.10 -5.60 -21.62
N ARG A 273 14.23 -6.31 -21.75
CA ARG A 273 14.26 -7.77 -21.57
C ARG A 273 13.96 -8.15 -20.13
N LEU A 274 14.52 -7.43 -19.17
CA LEU A 274 14.21 -7.61 -17.74
C LEU A 274 12.72 -7.44 -17.49
N ASP A 275 12.12 -6.35 -17.96
CA ASP A 275 10.68 -6.08 -17.80
C ASP A 275 9.83 -7.21 -18.40
N GLN A 276 10.20 -7.78 -19.55
CA GLN A 276 9.53 -8.93 -20.16
C GLN A 276 9.62 -10.19 -19.29
N HIS A 277 10.79 -10.48 -18.72
CA HIS A 277 10.97 -11.61 -17.80
C HIS A 277 10.08 -11.46 -16.55
N LEU A 278 10.08 -10.27 -15.95
CA LEU A 278 9.30 -10.00 -14.74
C LEU A 278 7.80 -10.11 -15.00
N GLN A 279 7.30 -9.56 -16.12
CA GLN A 279 5.89 -9.68 -16.49
C GLN A 279 5.48 -11.13 -16.78
N ALA A 280 6.35 -11.91 -17.43
CA ALA A 280 6.09 -13.32 -17.70
C ALA A 280 6.10 -14.18 -16.42
N ALA A 281 7.02 -13.88 -15.50
CA ALA A 281 7.17 -14.62 -14.26
C ALA A 281 6.07 -14.27 -13.23
N ARG A 282 5.63 -13.02 -13.19
CA ARG A 282 4.63 -12.50 -12.22
C ARG A 282 3.45 -11.79 -12.90
N PRO A 283 2.62 -12.49 -13.67
CA PRO A 283 1.48 -11.89 -14.38
C PRO A 283 0.36 -11.42 -13.42
N GLY A 284 0.40 -11.85 -12.15
CA GLY A 284 -0.58 -11.48 -11.12
C GLY A 284 -0.35 -10.10 -10.51
N GLU A 285 0.80 -9.46 -10.76
CA GLU A 285 1.04 -8.09 -10.30
C GLU A 285 0.16 -7.07 -11.05
N ASP A 286 -0.07 -5.91 -10.42
CA ASP A 286 -0.88 -4.85 -11.02
C ASP A 286 -0.08 -4.03 -12.04
N TRP A 287 0.09 -4.58 -13.26
CA TRP A 287 0.78 -3.92 -14.37
C TRP A 287 -0.03 -2.81 -15.05
N GLN A 288 -1.34 -2.74 -14.82
CA GLN A 288 -2.24 -1.81 -15.55
C GLN A 288 -2.82 -0.71 -14.67
N GLY A 289 -2.61 -0.76 -13.38
CA GLY A 289 -3.08 0.23 -12.43
C GLY A 289 -2.55 1.63 -12.73
N SER A 290 -3.23 2.63 -12.21
CA SER A 290 -2.78 4.03 -12.21
C SER A 290 -3.31 4.74 -10.98
N GLN A 291 -2.58 5.74 -10.49
CA GLN A 291 -2.95 6.53 -9.33
C GLN A 291 -2.95 8.03 -9.67
N ARG A 292 -3.82 8.81 -9.03
CA ARG A 292 -3.88 10.25 -9.23
C ARG A 292 -3.24 10.98 -8.07
N PHE A 293 -2.06 11.50 -8.29
CA PHE A 293 -1.39 12.42 -7.39
C PHE A 293 -1.91 13.84 -7.58
N ARG A 294 -2.06 14.61 -6.49
CA ARG A 294 -2.67 15.96 -6.53
C ARG A 294 -1.91 16.96 -5.66
N GLY A 295 -0.73 16.61 -5.20
CA GLY A 295 0.08 17.44 -4.34
C GLY A 295 0.98 18.38 -5.12
N ASP A 296 1.72 19.19 -4.33
CA ASP A 296 2.64 20.18 -4.86
C ASP A 296 4.11 19.73 -4.74
N GLN A 297 4.38 18.64 -4.00
CA GLN A 297 5.73 18.13 -3.83
C GLN A 297 6.09 17.21 -5.00
N GLY A 298 7.01 17.66 -5.87
CA GLY A 298 7.53 16.87 -6.98
C GLY A 298 8.36 15.69 -6.49
N MET A 299 8.12 14.51 -7.03
CA MET A 299 8.90 13.30 -6.80
C MET A 299 9.64 12.93 -8.07
N GLY A 300 10.87 12.40 -7.92
CA GLY A 300 11.61 11.77 -8.99
C GLY A 300 10.99 10.42 -9.40
N LEU A 301 11.52 9.81 -10.48
CA LEU A 301 10.99 8.52 -10.99
C LEU A 301 11.18 7.39 -9.98
N GLY A 302 12.35 7.34 -9.33
CA GLY A 302 12.64 6.34 -8.29
C GLY A 302 11.76 6.52 -7.06
N GLU A 303 11.64 7.75 -6.55
CA GLU A 303 10.80 8.09 -5.40
C GLU A 303 9.32 7.82 -5.70
N GLY A 304 8.85 8.21 -6.90
CA GLY A 304 7.47 7.96 -7.33
C GLY A 304 7.16 6.48 -7.44
N THR A 305 8.12 5.65 -7.89
CA THR A 305 7.99 4.20 -7.92
C THR A 305 7.90 3.64 -6.50
N GLY A 306 8.77 4.08 -5.58
CA GLY A 306 8.70 3.71 -4.17
C GLY A 306 7.36 4.09 -3.53
N ALA A 307 6.88 5.31 -3.77
CA ALA A 307 5.57 5.76 -3.28
C ALA A 307 4.41 4.89 -3.80
N LEU A 308 4.49 4.40 -5.04
CA LEU A 308 3.49 3.49 -5.60
C LEU A 308 3.59 2.06 -5.03
N GLN A 309 4.79 1.61 -4.67
CA GLN A 309 4.96 0.37 -3.90
C GLN A 309 4.32 0.50 -2.51
N ASP A 310 4.61 1.60 -1.80
CA ASP A 310 3.99 1.88 -0.50
C ASP A 310 2.46 1.94 -0.59
N ILE A 311 1.92 2.57 -1.62
CA ILE A 311 0.47 2.64 -1.87
C ILE A 311 -0.11 1.24 -2.09
N ALA A 312 0.55 0.39 -2.87
CA ALA A 312 0.10 -0.99 -3.11
C ALA A 312 0.14 -1.83 -1.83
N GLU A 313 1.22 -1.71 -1.07
CA GLU A 313 1.37 -2.39 0.22
C GLU A 313 0.28 -1.94 1.21
N LEU A 314 0.01 -0.63 1.30
CA LEU A 314 -1.08 -0.08 2.12
C LEU A 314 -2.48 -0.53 1.65
N GLU A 315 -2.70 -0.69 0.35
CA GLU A 315 -3.95 -1.25 -0.20
C GLU A 315 -4.12 -2.73 0.20
N SER A 316 -3.07 -3.53 0.03
CA SER A 316 -3.04 -4.94 0.45
C SER A 316 -3.26 -5.09 1.95
N LEU A 317 -2.58 -4.29 2.77
CA LEU A 317 -2.76 -4.27 4.23
C LEU A 317 -4.20 -3.91 4.61
N ALA A 318 -4.79 -2.88 3.98
CA ALA A 318 -6.16 -2.50 4.26
C ALA A 318 -7.16 -3.62 3.89
N GLU A 319 -6.90 -4.37 2.82
CA GLU A 319 -7.70 -5.54 2.44
C GLU A 319 -7.55 -6.68 3.44
N GLN A 320 -6.32 -7.05 3.82
CA GLN A 320 -6.04 -8.06 4.83
C GLN A 320 -6.70 -7.72 6.17
N LEU A 321 -6.56 -6.48 6.64
CA LEU A 321 -7.17 -5.99 7.88
C LEU A 321 -8.69 -5.97 7.83
N SER A 322 -9.30 -5.76 6.67
CA SER A 322 -10.76 -5.77 6.51
C SER A 322 -11.37 -7.15 6.76
N GLN A 323 -10.61 -8.24 6.60
CA GLN A 323 -11.03 -9.63 6.77
C GLN A 323 -12.33 -9.98 6.00
N GLN A 324 -12.53 -9.35 4.82
CA GLN A 324 -13.76 -9.48 4.04
C GLN A 324 -13.71 -10.58 2.97
N TYR A 325 -12.55 -11.18 2.73
CA TYR A 325 -12.40 -12.25 1.75
C TYR A 325 -12.64 -13.65 2.35
N ALA A 326 -12.98 -14.60 1.49
CA ALA A 326 -13.27 -15.96 1.91
C ALA A 326 -11.99 -16.66 2.41
N GLY A 327 -12.02 -17.17 3.65
CA GLY A 327 -10.88 -17.84 4.27
C GLY A 327 -9.93 -16.91 4.99
N ALA A 328 -10.23 -15.61 5.10
CA ALA A 328 -9.41 -14.65 5.83
C ALA A 328 -9.09 -15.14 7.26
N ALA A 329 -7.83 -15.09 7.63
CA ALA A 329 -7.34 -15.39 8.97
C ALA A 329 -6.45 -14.25 9.45
N LEU A 330 -6.40 -14.03 10.76
CA LEU A 330 -5.53 -12.99 11.32
C LEU A 330 -4.05 -13.32 11.13
N ASP A 331 -3.72 -14.60 11.02
CA ASP A 331 -2.35 -15.07 10.75
C ASP A 331 -1.88 -14.72 9.31
N ASP A 332 -2.81 -14.35 8.41
CA ASP A 332 -2.47 -13.94 7.03
C ASP A 332 -2.06 -12.46 6.94
N ILE A 333 -2.20 -11.69 8.04
CA ILE A 333 -1.84 -10.28 8.06
C ILE A 333 -0.31 -10.15 8.06
N ASP A 334 0.21 -9.43 7.09
CA ASP A 334 1.64 -9.15 6.99
C ASP A 334 2.10 -8.17 8.07
N ALA A 335 2.57 -8.72 9.20
CA ALA A 335 3.02 -7.94 10.34
C ALA A 335 4.33 -7.16 10.04
N GLU A 336 5.14 -7.61 9.08
CA GLU A 336 6.36 -6.90 8.70
C GLU A 336 6.02 -5.67 7.84
N ALA A 337 5.11 -5.82 6.89
CA ALA A 337 4.57 -4.69 6.13
C ALA A 337 3.85 -3.69 7.03
N LEU A 338 3.08 -4.16 8.03
CA LEU A 338 2.47 -3.28 9.04
C LEU A 338 3.52 -2.47 9.81
N ALA A 339 4.61 -3.12 10.25
CA ALA A 339 5.69 -2.44 10.96
C ALA A 339 6.35 -1.37 10.08
N ARG A 340 6.62 -1.69 8.80
CA ARG A 340 7.21 -0.73 7.85
C ARG A 340 6.30 0.45 7.60
N GLN A 341 5.01 0.21 7.38
CA GLN A 341 4.07 1.24 6.94
C GLN A 341 3.41 2.02 8.08
N LEU A 342 3.07 1.36 9.18
CA LEU A 342 2.33 1.96 10.29
C LEU A 342 3.11 1.99 11.62
N GLY A 343 4.29 1.39 11.64
CA GLY A 343 5.17 1.30 12.81
C GLY A 343 4.97 0.04 13.65
N ASP A 344 5.95 -0.22 14.51
CA ASP A 344 6.03 -1.44 15.32
C ASP A 344 4.81 -1.65 16.23
N GLU A 345 4.20 -0.56 16.73
CA GLU A 345 3.00 -0.63 17.56
C GLU A 345 1.80 -1.22 16.79
N ALA A 346 1.65 -0.91 15.49
CA ALA A 346 0.58 -1.46 14.67
C ALA A 346 0.76 -2.97 14.44
N ALA A 347 2.00 -3.39 14.21
CA ALA A 347 2.34 -4.79 14.06
C ALA A 347 2.13 -5.57 15.38
N ALA A 348 2.48 -4.97 16.51
CA ALA A 348 2.25 -5.56 17.83
C ALA A 348 0.75 -5.71 18.13
N ASP A 349 -0.05 -4.70 17.81
CA ASP A 349 -1.52 -4.77 17.96
C ASP A 349 -2.10 -5.91 17.11
N ALA A 350 -1.72 -6.02 15.84
CA ALA A 350 -2.23 -7.07 14.94
C ALA A 350 -1.84 -8.47 15.43
N ARG A 351 -0.59 -8.67 15.86
CA ARG A 351 -0.13 -9.94 16.45
C ARG A 351 -0.89 -10.27 17.74
N THR A 352 -1.11 -9.28 18.59
CA THR A 352 -1.86 -9.47 19.85
C THR A 352 -3.32 -9.86 19.57
N LEU A 353 -3.95 -9.30 18.52
CA LEU A 353 -5.30 -9.70 18.08
C LEU A 353 -5.33 -11.15 17.59
N ALA A 354 -4.31 -11.59 16.83
CA ALA A 354 -4.18 -12.97 16.38
C ALA A 354 -3.95 -13.94 17.56
N ASP A 355 -3.07 -13.58 18.47
CA ASP A 355 -2.81 -14.37 19.70
C ASP A 355 -4.05 -14.44 20.59
N LEU A 356 -4.80 -13.35 20.70
CA LEU A 356 -6.07 -13.31 21.44
C LEU A 356 -7.11 -14.27 20.82
N GLU A 357 -7.29 -14.22 19.51
CA GLU A 357 -8.19 -15.13 18.81
C GLU A 357 -7.79 -16.58 19.04
N LYS A 358 -6.50 -16.89 18.89
CA LYS A 358 -5.94 -18.22 19.12
C LYS A 358 -6.12 -18.67 20.57
N ALA A 359 -5.78 -17.82 21.54
CA ALA A 359 -5.92 -18.12 22.96
C ALA A 359 -7.39 -18.38 23.35
N LEU A 360 -8.34 -17.64 22.81
CA LEU A 360 -9.78 -17.86 23.03
C LEU A 360 -10.25 -19.24 22.48
N ARG A 361 -9.69 -19.65 21.34
CA ARG A 361 -9.96 -20.99 20.77
C ARG A 361 -9.31 -22.10 21.60
N ASP A 362 -8.01 -21.96 21.90
CA ASP A 362 -7.22 -23.00 22.57
C ASP A 362 -7.70 -23.22 24.01
N GLN A 363 -8.16 -22.20 24.69
CA GLN A 363 -8.74 -22.33 26.03
C GLN A 363 -10.15 -22.93 26.03
N GLY A 364 -10.71 -23.28 24.87
CA GLY A 364 -11.99 -23.93 24.75
C GLY A 364 -13.16 -23.03 25.16
N PHE A 365 -13.09 -21.73 24.87
CA PHE A 365 -14.23 -20.83 25.05
C PHE A 365 -15.24 -20.96 23.92
N PHE A 366 -14.80 -21.47 22.78
CA PHE A 366 -15.63 -21.74 21.62
C PHE A 366 -15.63 -23.22 21.27
N ASP A 367 -16.81 -23.79 21.06
CA ASP A 367 -17.00 -25.16 20.60
C ASP A 367 -17.69 -25.16 19.23
N ARG A 368 -17.39 -26.15 18.39
CA ARG A 368 -18.15 -26.39 17.16
C ARG A 368 -19.36 -27.27 17.49
N GLY A 369 -20.56 -26.73 17.23
CA GLY A 369 -21.79 -27.51 17.31
C GLY A 369 -21.86 -28.64 16.25
N ALA A 370 -22.77 -29.58 16.40
CA ALA A 370 -22.99 -30.65 15.42
C ALA A 370 -23.41 -30.11 14.02
N ASP A 371 -23.90 -28.87 13.97
CA ASP A 371 -24.25 -28.11 12.77
C ASP A 371 -23.05 -27.35 12.13
N GLY A 372 -21.85 -27.55 12.69
CA GLY A 372 -20.64 -26.88 12.26
C GLY A 372 -20.52 -25.39 12.69
N GLN A 373 -21.54 -24.87 13.38
CA GLN A 373 -21.55 -23.49 13.86
C GLN A 373 -20.75 -23.32 15.15
N TRP A 374 -20.10 -22.17 15.30
CA TRP A 374 -19.41 -21.81 16.54
C TRP A 374 -20.40 -21.45 17.64
N ARG A 375 -20.21 -22.04 18.82
CA ARG A 375 -21.02 -21.79 20.03
C ARG A 375 -20.10 -21.48 21.19
N LEU A 376 -20.58 -20.64 22.11
CA LEU A 376 -19.85 -20.45 23.38
C LEU A 376 -19.92 -21.77 24.18
N SER A 377 -18.77 -22.21 24.64
CA SER A 377 -18.66 -23.41 25.45
C SER A 377 -19.34 -23.23 26.81
N PRO A 378 -19.72 -24.32 27.51
CA PRO A 378 -20.21 -24.25 28.88
C PRO A 378 -19.26 -23.58 29.86
N LYS A 379 -17.95 -23.60 29.55
CA LYS A 379 -16.92 -22.89 30.30
C LYS A 379 -17.04 -21.37 30.13
N ALA A 380 -17.19 -20.90 28.89
CA ALA A 380 -17.42 -19.50 28.56
C ALA A 380 -18.71 -18.99 29.20
N MET A 381 -19.81 -19.73 29.05
CA MET A 381 -21.12 -19.37 29.62
C MET A 381 -21.08 -19.24 31.15
N ARG A 382 -20.36 -20.14 31.84
CA ARG A 382 -20.19 -20.02 33.30
C ARG A 382 -19.41 -18.80 33.70
N GLN A 383 -18.34 -18.45 32.97
CA GLN A 383 -17.53 -17.28 33.26
C GLN A 383 -18.29 -15.99 33.01
N LEU A 384 -19.02 -15.90 31.90
CA LEU A 384 -19.91 -14.76 31.58
C LEU A 384 -21.03 -14.61 32.63
N GLY A 385 -21.67 -15.73 33.05
CA GLY A 385 -22.68 -15.70 34.09
C GLY A 385 -22.14 -15.20 35.45
N GLN A 386 -20.92 -15.56 35.80
CA GLN A 386 -20.27 -15.04 37.02
C GLN A 386 -19.97 -13.52 36.91
N THR A 387 -19.56 -13.03 35.74
CA THR A 387 -19.31 -11.60 35.52
C THR A 387 -20.63 -10.82 35.54
N ALA A 388 -21.64 -11.26 34.81
CA ALA A 388 -22.94 -10.62 34.80
C ALA A 388 -23.63 -10.59 36.18
N LEU A 389 -23.54 -11.69 36.96
CA LEU A 389 -24.04 -11.73 38.33
C LEU A 389 -23.29 -10.76 39.27
N ARG A 390 -21.96 -10.59 39.05
CA ARG A 390 -21.16 -9.62 39.82
C ARG A 390 -21.58 -8.19 39.49
N ASP A 391 -21.78 -7.87 38.20
CA ASP A 391 -22.22 -6.55 37.75
C ASP A 391 -23.63 -6.20 38.24
N VAL A 392 -24.55 -7.16 38.16
CA VAL A 392 -25.91 -7.05 38.74
C VAL A 392 -25.84 -6.84 40.25
N ALA A 393 -24.97 -7.59 40.95
CA ALA A 393 -24.80 -7.43 42.39
C ALA A 393 -24.21 -6.04 42.74
N GLN A 394 -23.27 -5.54 41.94
CA GLN A 394 -22.71 -4.17 42.11
C GLN A 394 -23.78 -3.11 41.79
N GLN A 395 -24.59 -3.26 40.75
CA GLN A 395 -25.67 -2.34 40.42
C GLN A 395 -26.79 -2.35 41.49
N LEU A 396 -27.07 -3.50 42.06
CA LEU A 396 -28.02 -3.61 43.16
C LEU A 396 -27.48 -3.02 44.48
N SER A 397 -26.14 -3.04 44.66
CA SER A 397 -25.51 -2.41 45.84
C SER A 397 -25.32 -0.92 45.69
N SER A 398 -25.29 -0.39 44.48
CA SER A 398 -25.28 1.03 44.20
C SER A 398 -26.72 1.55 44.08
N ARG A 399 -27.25 2.13 45.14
CA ARG A 399 -28.59 2.71 45.17
C ARG A 399 -28.89 3.62 44.01
N GLY A 400 -29.89 3.22 43.22
CA GLY A 400 -30.86 4.13 42.60
C GLY A 400 -30.36 4.96 41.42
N GLY A 401 -30.79 4.58 40.25
CA GLY A 401 -30.85 5.47 39.12
C GLY A 401 -31.47 4.73 37.94
N GLN A 402 -32.72 5.03 37.63
CA GLN A 402 -33.32 4.66 36.37
C GLN A 402 -32.45 5.15 35.23
N ARG A 403 -31.84 4.24 34.50
CA ARG A 403 -31.12 4.56 33.27
C ARG A 403 -32.11 4.50 32.13
N GLU A 404 -32.67 5.62 31.72
CA GLU A 404 -33.41 5.72 30.47
C GLU A 404 -32.50 5.34 29.30
N THR A 405 -32.65 4.15 28.79
CA THR A 405 -32.07 3.78 27.49
C THR A 405 -32.99 4.37 26.41
N ARG A 406 -32.59 5.50 25.84
CA ARG A 406 -33.20 6.01 24.61
C ARG A 406 -32.81 5.07 23.47
N ARG A 407 -33.66 4.14 23.16
CA ARG A 407 -33.64 3.37 21.92
C ARG A 407 -34.68 3.95 20.98
N ALA A 408 -34.24 4.67 19.96
CA ALA A 408 -35.10 5.02 18.83
C ALA A 408 -35.32 3.79 17.95
N GLY A 409 -36.51 3.64 17.48
CA GLY A 409 -37.20 2.57 16.72
C GLY A 409 -36.37 1.74 15.75
N ALA A 410 -36.93 0.59 15.50
CA ALA A 410 -36.53 -0.52 14.67
C ALA A 410 -36.08 -0.18 13.24
N MET A 411 -34.87 0.35 13.09
CA MET A 411 -34.08 0.15 11.90
C MET A 411 -32.88 -0.67 12.32
N GLY A 412 -32.73 -1.86 11.76
CA GLY A 412 -31.55 -2.69 11.97
C GLY A 412 -30.29 -1.90 11.60
N GLU A 413 -29.19 -2.07 12.34
CA GLU A 413 -27.91 -1.49 11.97
C GLU A 413 -27.38 -2.16 10.69
N PRO A 414 -26.91 -1.41 9.69
CA PRO A 414 -26.38 -2.01 8.47
C PRO A 414 -25.13 -2.82 8.79
N THR A 415 -25.09 -4.08 8.37
CA THR A 415 -23.95 -4.99 8.57
C THR A 415 -22.76 -4.68 7.65
N GLY A 416 -22.92 -3.75 6.69
CA GLY A 416 -21.96 -3.49 5.61
C GLY A 416 -22.05 -4.51 4.46
N ALA A 417 -22.79 -5.60 4.62
CA ALA A 417 -23.13 -6.51 3.55
C ALA A 417 -24.34 -6.00 2.76
N SER A 418 -24.46 -6.40 1.51
CA SER A 418 -25.62 -6.10 0.67
C SER A 418 -26.09 -7.36 -0.05
N ARG A 419 -27.39 -7.44 -0.30
CA ARG A 419 -28.01 -8.51 -1.06
C ARG A 419 -28.92 -7.96 -2.15
N GLU A 420 -29.24 -8.79 -3.12
CA GLU A 420 -30.21 -8.44 -4.15
C GLU A 420 -31.58 -8.07 -3.53
N TRP A 421 -32.18 -7.02 -4.05
CA TRP A 421 -33.49 -6.57 -3.63
C TRP A 421 -34.56 -7.59 -4.03
N ALA A 422 -35.42 -7.96 -3.09
CA ALA A 422 -36.62 -8.77 -3.32
C ALA A 422 -37.89 -7.95 -3.05
N PHE A 423 -38.97 -8.29 -3.75
CA PHE A 423 -40.24 -7.60 -3.56
C PHE A 423 -40.75 -7.70 -2.11
N GLY A 424 -40.87 -6.55 -1.46
CA GLY A 424 -41.27 -6.46 -0.05
C GLY A 424 -40.17 -6.02 0.89
N ASP A 425 -38.91 -5.88 0.42
CA ASP A 425 -37.82 -5.35 1.21
C ASP A 425 -38.04 -3.87 1.55
N THR A 426 -37.82 -3.53 2.82
CA THR A 426 -37.93 -2.16 3.36
C THR A 426 -36.58 -1.55 3.72
N GLU A 427 -35.51 -2.32 3.57
CA GLU A 427 -34.16 -1.91 3.89
C GLU A 427 -33.65 -0.83 2.91
N PRO A 428 -32.75 0.04 3.37
CA PRO A 428 -32.19 1.10 2.51
C PRO A 428 -31.36 0.50 1.38
N TRP A 429 -31.44 1.13 0.22
CA TRP A 429 -30.66 0.71 -0.97
C TRP A 429 -29.19 0.96 -0.78
N ASN A 430 -28.36 -0.01 -1.18
CA ASN A 430 -26.94 0.21 -1.40
C ASN A 430 -26.72 0.89 -2.75
N VAL A 431 -26.73 2.23 -2.75
CA VAL A 431 -26.65 3.04 -3.97
C VAL A 431 -25.37 2.76 -4.76
N THR A 432 -24.27 2.57 -4.06
CA THR A 432 -22.96 2.32 -4.70
C THR A 432 -22.96 1.00 -5.45
N ARG A 433 -23.41 -0.08 -4.80
CA ARG A 433 -23.51 -1.41 -5.43
C ARG A 433 -24.52 -1.42 -6.56
N THR A 434 -25.69 -0.83 -6.35
CA THR A 434 -26.72 -0.70 -7.38
C THR A 434 -26.21 0.00 -8.65
N ILE A 435 -25.49 1.10 -8.49
CA ILE A 435 -24.88 1.81 -9.64
C ILE A 435 -23.79 0.95 -10.30
N THR A 436 -22.95 0.29 -9.51
CA THR A 436 -21.91 -0.58 -10.03
C THR A 436 -22.48 -1.72 -10.85
N ASN A 437 -23.53 -2.40 -10.34
CA ASN A 437 -24.21 -3.48 -11.04
C ASN A 437 -24.83 -3.01 -12.36
N ALA A 438 -25.47 -1.85 -12.34
CA ALA A 438 -26.04 -1.25 -13.55
C ALA A 438 -24.98 -0.93 -14.60
N VAL A 439 -23.82 -0.40 -14.20
CA VAL A 439 -22.70 -0.12 -15.09
C VAL A 439 -22.10 -1.41 -15.64
N LEU A 440 -21.91 -2.43 -14.81
CA LEU A 440 -21.38 -3.73 -15.24
C LEU A 440 -22.35 -4.42 -16.23
N ARG A 441 -23.65 -4.41 -15.93
CA ARG A 441 -24.66 -4.94 -16.86
C ARG A 441 -24.66 -4.18 -18.19
N ALA A 442 -24.68 -2.83 -18.14
CA ALA A 442 -24.63 -2.00 -19.34
C ALA A 442 -23.35 -2.21 -20.16
N ALA A 443 -22.22 -2.51 -19.50
CA ALA A 443 -20.95 -2.85 -20.16
C ALA A 443 -20.97 -4.24 -20.78
N ALA A 444 -21.69 -5.20 -20.18
CA ALA A 444 -21.82 -6.55 -20.72
C ALA A 444 -22.78 -6.65 -21.91
N GLU A 445 -23.80 -5.78 -21.95
CA GLU A 445 -24.81 -5.75 -23.03
C GLU A 445 -24.34 -5.05 -24.31
N VAL A 446 -23.29 -4.21 -24.24
CA VAL A 446 -22.83 -3.38 -25.37
C VAL A 446 -21.31 -3.50 -25.51
N SER A 447 -20.86 -4.07 -26.61
CA SER A 447 -19.44 -4.25 -26.97
C SER A 447 -18.68 -2.91 -27.23
N ASP A 448 -19.32 -1.78 -27.11
CA ASP A 448 -18.72 -0.47 -27.39
C ASP A 448 -19.29 0.56 -26.39
N ARG A 449 -18.44 1.09 -25.55
CA ARG A 449 -18.59 2.13 -24.49
C ARG A 449 -20.00 2.32 -23.88
N PRO A 450 -20.14 2.24 -22.56
CA PRO A 450 -21.42 2.42 -21.90
C PRO A 450 -21.99 3.81 -22.20
N ARG A 451 -23.21 3.85 -22.74
CA ARG A 451 -23.91 5.13 -23.00
C ARG A 451 -24.37 5.74 -21.67
N VAL A 452 -23.98 6.96 -21.42
CA VAL A 452 -24.54 7.76 -20.32
C VAL A 452 -25.79 8.49 -20.84
N PRO A 453 -26.93 8.42 -20.14
CA PRO A 453 -27.15 7.90 -18.78
C PRO A 453 -27.35 6.38 -18.72
N VAL A 454 -26.78 5.75 -17.70
CA VAL A 454 -27.02 4.32 -17.37
C VAL A 454 -28.42 4.19 -16.81
N ARG A 455 -29.23 3.28 -17.37
CA ARG A 455 -30.58 2.98 -16.87
C ARG A 455 -30.50 1.89 -15.83
N LEU A 456 -31.07 2.13 -14.65
CA LEU A 456 -31.22 1.13 -13.60
C LEU A 456 -32.30 0.12 -13.98
N SER A 457 -32.03 -1.15 -13.73
CA SER A 457 -33.00 -2.25 -13.76
C SER A 457 -33.26 -2.72 -12.34
N VAL A 458 -34.39 -3.36 -12.12
CA VAL A 458 -34.70 -3.97 -10.82
C VAL A 458 -33.67 -5.01 -10.41
N SER A 459 -33.07 -5.70 -11.36
CA SER A 459 -32.00 -6.67 -11.14
C SER A 459 -30.66 -6.06 -10.67
N ASP A 460 -30.49 -4.74 -10.81
CA ASP A 460 -29.27 -4.05 -10.38
C ASP A 460 -29.37 -3.62 -8.90
N VAL A 461 -30.59 -3.61 -8.36
CA VAL A 461 -30.86 -3.04 -7.04
C VAL A 461 -30.37 -3.97 -5.94
N GLU A 462 -29.48 -3.44 -5.10
CA GLU A 462 -29.05 -4.07 -3.87
C GLU A 462 -29.53 -3.28 -2.65
N VAL A 463 -29.95 -4.00 -1.63
CA VAL A 463 -30.32 -3.45 -0.32
C VAL A 463 -29.26 -3.78 0.70
N MET A 464 -29.06 -2.88 1.65
CA MET A 464 -28.15 -3.12 2.77
C MET A 464 -28.75 -4.21 3.67
N GLU A 465 -27.95 -5.22 4.00
CA GLU A 465 -28.36 -6.15 5.04
C GLU A 465 -28.35 -5.44 6.38
N THR A 466 -29.48 -5.49 7.06
CA THR A 466 -29.66 -4.95 8.40
C THR A 466 -29.89 -6.08 9.38
N GLU A 467 -29.16 -6.08 10.50
CA GLU A 467 -29.43 -7.02 11.58
C GLU A 467 -30.47 -6.43 12.53
N GLN A 468 -31.53 -7.17 12.73
CA GLN A 468 -32.50 -6.88 13.81
C GLN A 468 -31.96 -7.46 15.11
N ARG A 469 -31.57 -6.62 16.05
CA ARG A 469 -31.28 -7.04 17.41
C ARG A 469 -32.58 -7.28 18.16
N SER A 470 -33.00 -8.53 18.30
CA SER A 470 -34.10 -8.88 19.16
C SER A 470 -33.63 -8.94 20.62
N GLN A 471 -34.26 -8.20 21.51
CA GLN A 471 -34.04 -8.33 22.95
C GLN A 471 -34.89 -9.47 23.51
N ALA A 472 -34.23 -10.52 24.02
CA ALA A 472 -34.89 -11.52 24.86
C ALA A 472 -34.66 -11.13 26.33
N ALA A 473 -35.73 -10.81 27.05
CA ALA A 473 -35.69 -10.72 28.50
C ALA A 473 -35.85 -12.14 29.07
N VAL A 474 -34.81 -12.67 29.71
CA VAL A 474 -34.88 -13.92 30.47
C VAL A 474 -35.16 -13.53 31.91
N ALA A 475 -36.40 -13.79 32.37
CA ALA A 475 -36.71 -13.76 33.78
C ALA A 475 -36.34 -15.12 34.39
N LEU A 476 -35.34 -15.13 35.25
CA LEU A 476 -35.06 -16.26 36.13
C LEU A 476 -35.97 -16.15 37.35
N LEU A 477 -36.95 -17.05 37.45
CA LEU A 477 -37.80 -17.27 38.64
C LEU A 477 -37.08 -18.22 39.60
#